data_09a61a0c3bdc6ff6a13d0e758f70b482
#
_entry.id   09a61a0c3bdc6ff6a13d0e758f70b482
#
_cell.length_a   1.000
_cell.length_b   1.000
_cell.length_c   1.000
_cell.angle_alpha   90.00
_cell.angle_beta   90.00
_cell.angle_gamma   90.00
#
_symmetry.space_group_name_H-M   'P 1'
#
loop_
_entity.id
_entity.type
_entity.pdbx_description
1 polymer ?
#
loop_
_entity_poly.entity_id
_entity_poly.type
_entity_poly.pdbx_seq_one_letter_code
_entity_poly.pdbx_strand_id
1 'polypeptide(L)'
;MGKKINILFLGGSKRVSIAKAFIQAGIDVGYEVNIFSYELTNFEPIANVGTIVPGLKWQDDQILNHLKKTIVDFEINIVVPFVDIATIVCSNLKEVCENVFFCVSALEINTTMFDKKKSHSWFIDHKLCVPEIGDSLPFVAKLITGSGGKGMYFVKSQAEKNTFYSNNKATDFLMQRFVEGVEYSVDCYLDRHHKIVSIVPRKRLETTNGEATRSVTERNQQIILLSEKILKLGDFSGPVTIQFIVEKDTSGIFIIEINPRLGSAVLTSIAAGANICKYILLDYLKINIPSNQNWQENLLMVRAYQEFYFICN
;
A
#
# COMPACT_ATOMS: atom_id res chain seq x y z
N MET A 1 19.09 -10.53 27.67
CA MET A 1 18.12 -9.63 27.02
C MET A 1 17.92 -10.11 25.59
N GLY A 2 16.67 -10.32 25.15
CA GLY A 2 16.38 -10.70 23.76
C GLY A 2 16.80 -9.57 22.80
N LYS A 3 17.17 -9.93 21.57
CA LYS A 3 17.48 -8.95 20.52
C LYS A 3 16.19 -8.20 20.17
N LYS A 4 16.24 -6.86 20.11
CA LYS A 4 15.08 -6.00 19.84
C LYS A 4 15.12 -5.43 18.42
N ILE A 5 13.94 -5.22 17.83
CA ILE A 5 13.76 -4.51 16.58
C ILE A 5 12.67 -3.46 16.79
N ASN A 6 13.03 -2.19 16.63
CA ASN A 6 12.11 -1.05 16.72
C ASN A 6 11.61 -0.69 15.32
N ILE A 7 10.30 -0.74 15.08
CA ILE A 7 9.67 -0.47 13.80
C ILE A 7 8.83 0.80 13.90
N LEU A 8 9.10 1.79 13.04
CA LEU A 8 8.32 3.01 12.94
C LEU A 8 7.29 2.88 11.80
N PHE A 9 6.02 3.01 12.14
CA PHE A 9 4.91 3.11 11.19
C PHE A 9 4.67 4.57 10.82
N LEU A 10 4.60 4.87 9.53
CA LEU A 10 4.20 6.19 9.03
C LEU A 10 2.77 6.11 8.47
N GLY A 11 1.82 6.72 9.19
CA GLY A 11 0.38 6.60 8.91
C GLY A 11 -0.21 5.27 9.38
N GLY A 12 0.25 4.77 10.51
CA GLY A 12 -0.12 3.49 11.10
C GLY A 12 -1.35 3.50 12.00
N SER A 13 -1.99 4.64 12.27
CA SER A 13 -3.02 4.86 13.30
C SER A 13 -4.02 3.72 13.50
N LYS A 14 -4.54 3.16 12.39
CA LYS A 14 -5.53 2.07 12.37
C LYS A 14 -4.94 0.69 12.06
N ARG A 15 -3.63 0.55 12.07
CA ARG A 15 -2.94 -0.70 11.62
C ARG A 15 -2.63 -1.66 12.76
N VAL A 16 -3.51 -1.74 13.78
CA VAL A 16 -3.38 -2.61 14.96
C VAL A 16 -3.11 -4.07 14.59
N SER A 17 -3.89 -4.62 13.65
CA SER A 17 -3.72 -6.01 13.24
C SER A 17 -2.41 -6.27 12.49
N ILE A 18 -1.90 -5.28 11.74
CA ILE A 18 -0.58 -5.35 11.09
C ILE A 18 0.53 -5.29 12.17
N ALA A 19 0.40 -4.41 13.16
CA ALA A 19 1.33 -4.35 14.29
C ALA A 19 1.43 -5.69 15.02
N LYS A 20 0.29 -6.31 15.32
CA LYS A 20 0.25 -7.67 15.91
C LYS A 20 0.94 -8.71 15.00
N ALA A 21 0.75 -8.61 13.68
CA ALA A 21 1.42 -9.51 12.73
C ALA A 21 2.95 -9.31 12.72
N PHE A 22 3.46 -8.09 12.84
CA PHE A 22 4.90 -7.83 13.01
C PHE A 22 5.44 -8.37 14.33
N ILE A 23 4.72 -8.16 15.46
CA ILE A 23 5.12 -8.69 16.77
C ILE A 23 5.20 -10.23 16.71
N GLN A 24 4.19 -10.89 16.12
CA GLN A 24 4.21 -12.34 15.96
C GLN A 24 5.36 -12.80 15.04
N ALA A 25 5.58 -12.11 13.92
CA ALA A 25 6.69 -12.40 13.02
C ALA A 25 8.05 -12.22 13.72
N GLY A 26 8.17 -11.25 14.64
CA GLY A 26 9.34 -11.08 15.50
C GLY A 26 9.62 -12.32 16.37
N ILE A 27 8.58 -12.80 17.06
CA ILE A 27 8.66 -14.04 17.86
C ILE A 27 9.13 -15.21 16.99
N ASP A 28 8.56 -15.36 15.78
CA ASP A 28 8.89 -16.44 14.85
C ASP A 28 10.35 -16.42 14.37
N VAL A 29 11.02 -15.25 14.40
CA VAL A 29 12.43 -15.09 14.02
C VAL A 29 13.37 -14.89 15.22
N GLY A 30 12.85 -14.98 16.47
CA GLY A 30 13.63 -14.90 17.69
C GLY A 30 13.99 -13.46 18.14
N TYR A 31 13.16 -12.49 17.79
CA TYR A 31 13.31 -11.07 18.16
C TYR A 31 12.07 -10.52 18.87
N GLU A 32 12.29 -9.61 19.82
CA GLU A 32 11.26 -8.74 20.39
C GLU A 32 11.02 -7.57 19.43
N VAL A 33 9.79 -7.39 18.93
CA VAL A 33 9.43 -6.29 18.04
C VAL A 33 8.65 -5.24 18.81
N ASN A 34 9.16 -4.01 18.82
CA ASN A 34 8.49 -2.83 19.37
C ASN A 34 7.93 -2.00 18.20
N ILE A 35 6.66 -1.62 18.29
CA ILE A 35 6.00 -0.78 17.29
C ILE A 35 5.93 0.65 17.79
N PHE A 36 6.39 1.57 16.97
CA PHE A 36 6.22 3.01 17.10
C PHE A 36 5.35 3.52 15.96
N SER A 37 4.46 4.46 16.20
CA SER A 37 3.62 5.03 15.15
C SER A 37 3.66 6.56 15.18
N TYR A 38 4.01 7.15 14.05
CA TYR A 38 4.15 8.58 13.86
C TYR A 38 2.79 9.19 13.53
N GLU A 39 2.17 9.86 14.53
CA GLU A 39 0.77 10.28 14.48
C GLU A 39 0.61 11.73 14.91
N LEU A 40 -0.47 12.38 14.44
CA LEU A 40 -0.80 13.77 14.80
C LEU A 40 -1.52 13.87 16.14
N THR A 41 -2.09 12.78 16.65
CA THR A 41 -2.82 12.73 17.93
C THR A 41 -2.40 11.52 18.74
N ASN A 42 -2.60 11.59 20.05
CA ASN A 42 -2.29 10.48 20.97
C ASN A 42 -3.43 9.46 21.12
N PHE A 43 -4.62 9.76 20.55
CA PHE A 43 -5.82 8.93 20.68
C PHE A 43 -6.07 8.09 19.44
N GLU A 44 -5.06 7.29 19.07
CA GLU A 44 -5.14 6.43 17.89
C GLU A 44 -5.16 4.95 18.30
N PRO A 45 -5.93 4.10 17.60
CA PRO A 45 -6.05 2.67 17.91
C PRO A 45 -4.72 1.95 18.11
N ILE A 46 -3.68 2.35 17.37
CA ILE A 46 -2.33 1.77 17.43
C ILE A 46 -1.70 1.87 18.82
N ALA A 47 -2.10 2.84 19.65
CA ALA A 47 -1.62 3.00 21.03
C ALA A 47 -1.87 1.77 21.92
N ASN A 48 -2.80 0.88 21.52
CA ASN A 48 -3.09 -0.35 22.25
C ASN A 48 -2.04 -1.46 22.03
N VAL A 49 -1.15 -1.31 21.04
CA VAL A 49 -0.16 -2.33 20.68
C VAL A 49 1.22 -1.75 20.41
N GLY A 50 1.38 -0.44 20.49
CA GLY A 50 2.63 0.26 20.21
C GLY A 50 2.67 1.62 20.89
N THR A 51 3.76 2.33 20.69
CA THR A 51 4.00 3.68 21.22
C THR A 51 3.69 4.71 20.15
N ILE A 52 2.84 5.70 20.48
CA ILE A 52 2.64 6.87 19.62
C ILE A 52 3.84 7.82 19.75
N VAL A 53 4.34 8.24 18.62
CA VAL A 53 5.35 9.28 18.49
C VAL A 53 4.67 10.52 17.93
N PRO A 54 4.71 11.68 18.61
CA PRO A 54 4.14 12.90 18.08
C PRO A 54 4.72 13.27 16.73
N GLY A 55 3.88 13.47 15.74
CA GLY A 55 4.24 13.68 14.34
C GLY A 55 3.88 15.08 13.82
N LEU A 56 4.42 15.39 12.66
CA LEU A 56 4.07 16.56 11.85
C LEU A 56 3.20 16.14 10.65
N LYS A 57 2.52 17.11 10.03
CA LYS A 57 1.82 16.87 8.75
C LYS A 57 2.85 16.53 7.66
N TRP A 58 2.46 15.70 6.68
CA TRP A 58 3.34 15.25 5.60
C TRP A 58 3.91 16.39 4.74
N GLN A 59 3.22 17.53 4.69
CA GLN A 59 3.61 18.74 3.93
C GLN A 59 4.41 19.73 4.76
N ASP A 60 4.74 19.42 6.01
CA ASP A 60 5.53 20.30 6.88
C ASP A 60 6.98 20.34 6.39
N ASP A 61 7.54 21.52 6.27
CA ASP A 61 8.93 21.73 5.79
C ASP A 61 9.97 21.08 6.70
N GLN A 62 9.63 20.84 7.97
CA GLN A 62 10.52 20.20 8.94
C GLN A 62 10.36 18.68 9.01
N ILE A 63 9.47 18.08 8.19
CA ILE A 63 9.11 16.65 8.28
C ILE A 63 10.34 15.73 8.24
N LEU A 64 11.29 15.98 7.34
CA LEU A 64 12.48 15.14 7.21
C LEU A 64 13.40 15.26 8.42
N ASN A 65 13.63 16.48 8.92
CA ASN A 65 14.46 16.72 10.09
C ASN A 65 13.83 16.12 11.36
N HIS A 66 12.52 16.27 11.51
CA HIS A 66 11.76 15.71 12.62
C HIS A 66 11.81 14.17 12.61
N LEU A 67 11.62 13.54 11.45
CA LEU A 67 11.71 12.08 11.32
C LEU A 67 13.14 11.56 11.56
N LYS A 68 14.17 12.28 11.08
CA LYS A 68 15.57 11.93 11.41
C LYS A 68 15.80 11.91 12.91
N LYS A 69 15.34 12.95 13.61
CA LYS A 69 15.43 13.01 15.08
C LYS A 69 14.65 11.86 15.74
N THR A 70 13.42 11.60 15.30
CA THR A 70 12.58 10.49 15.77
C THR A 70 13.30 9.14 15.62
N ILE A 71 13.92 8.90 14.46
CA ILE A 71 14.67 7.66 14.20
C ILE A 71 15.79 7.47 15.22
N VAL A 72 16.51 8.52 15.54
CA VAL A 72 17.61 8.47 16.53
C VAL A 72 17.07 8.32 17.95
N ASP A 73 16.10 9.17 18.35
CA ASP A 73 15.57 9.21 19.72
C ASP A 73 14.91 7.89 20.15
N PHE A 74 14.30 7.17 19.21
CA PHE A 74 13.61 5.90 19.45
C PHE A 74 14.38 4.67 18.94
N GLU A 75 15.63 4.84 18.55
CA GLU A 75 16.50 3.75 18.05
C GLU A 75 15.81 2.90 16.97
N ILE A 76 15.17 3.56 15.99
CA ILE A 76 14.37 2.90 14.94
C ILE A 76 15.26 2.11 14.00
N ASN A 77 14.92 0.85 13.78
CA ASN A 77 15.63 -0.07 12.90
C ASN A 77 14.95 -0.20 11.53
N ILE A 78 13.61 -0.15 11.51
CA ILE A 78 12.80 -0.34 10.29
C ILE A 78 11.76 0.77 10.22
N VAL A 79 11.56 1.34 9.02
CA VAL A 79 10.48 2.31 8.75
C VAL A 79 9.52 1.71 7.71
N VAL A 80 8.23 1.70 8.03
CA VAL A 80 7.16 1.13 7.18
C VAL A 80 6.10 2.18 6.89
N PRO A 81 5.97 2.68 5.66
CA PRO A 81 4.91 3.60 5.28
C PRO A 81 3.61 2.85 4.96
N PHE A 82 2.47 3.45 5.35
CA PHE A 82 1.12 2.93 5.08
C PHE A 82 0.26 3.85 4.20
N VAL A 83 0.76 5.04 3.89
CA VAL A 83 0.09 6.02 3.02
C VAL A 83 1.03 6.45 1.91
N ASP A 84 0.47 6.79 0.74
CA ASP A 84 1.25 6.98 -0.47
C ASP A 84 2.25 8.15 -0.36
N ILE A 85 1.85 9.28 0.24
CA ILE A 85 2.77 10.40 0.47
C ILE A 85 3.94 10.03 1.41
N ALA A 86 3.71 9.15 2.39
CA ALA A 86 4.75 8.70 3.29
C ALA A 86 5.80 7.81 2.58
N THR A 87 5.47 7.17 1.44
CA THR A 87 6.46 6.43 0.66
C THR A 87 7.51 7.37 0.08
N ILE A 88 7.10 8.55 -0.39
CA ILE A 88 8.00 9.59 -0.92
C ILE A 88 8.88 10.14 0.21
N VAL A 89 8.30 10.44 1.37
CA VAL A 89 9.05 10.91 2.55
C VAL A 89 10.09 9.85 2.98
N CYS A 90 9.70 8.57 3.03
CA CYS A 90 10.59 7.45 3.32
C CYS A 90 11.74 7.33 2.32
N SER A 91 11.46 7.49 1.03
CA SER A 91 12.51 7.40 0.00
C SER A 91 13.54 8.51 0.14
N ASN A 92 13.10 9.75 0.46
CA ASN A 92 14.03 10.84 0.75
C ASN A 92 14.86 10.59 2.02
N LEU A 93 14.28 9.99 3.06
CA LEU A 93 15.00 9.62 4.28
C LEU A 93 16.02 8.50 4.03
N LYS A 94 15.69 7.54 3.18
CA LYS A 94 16.59 6.43 2.80
C LYS A 94 17.92 6.91 2.24
N GLU A 95 17.93 8.03 1.50
CA GLU A 95 19.15 8.62 0.93
C GLU A 95 20.08 9.25 1.99
N VAL A 96 19.56 9.53 3.19
CA VAL A 96 20.27 10.34 4.20
C VAL A 96 20.34 9.73 5.60
N CYS A 97 19.72 8.56 5.80
CA CYS A 97 19.76 7.82 7.07
C CYS A 97 20.47 6.48 6.86
N GLU A 98 21.66 6.36 7.38
CA GLU A 98 22.39 5.10 7.40
C GLU A 98 21.86 4.16 8.50
N ASN A 99 22.06 2.84 8.32
CA ASN A 99 21.73 1.80 9.29
C ASN A 99 20.24 1.63 9.63
N VAL A 100 19.33 2.23 8.84
CA VAL A 100 17.89 2.07 8.98
C VAL A 100 17.35 1.38 7.72
N PHE A 101 16.49 0.39 7.90
CA PHE A 101 15.84 -0.28 6.78
C PHE A 101 14.51 0.41 6.44
N PHE A 102 14.44 1.00 5.26
CA PHE A 102 13.24 1.63 4.74
C PHE A 102 12.50 0.67 3.79
N CYS A 103 11.28 0.28 4.16
CA CYS A 103 10.41 -0.59 3.37
C CYS A 103 9.76 0.16 2.20
N VAL A 104 10.57 0.62 1.24
CA VAL A 104 10.09 1.42 0.10
C VAL A 104 10.87 1.11 -1.16
N SER A 105 10.19 1.30 -2.30
CA SER A 105 10.79 1.32 -3.64
C SER A 105 11.67 2.58 -3.84
N ALA A 106 12.31 2.69 -4.99
CA ALA A 106 13.08 3.89 -5.37
C ALA A 106 12.19 5.14 -5.39
N LEU A 107 12.78 6.31 -5.13
CA LEU A 107 12.07 7.61 -5.08
C LEU A 107 11.33 7.91 -6.38
N GLU A 108 11.95 7.63 -7.53
CA GLU A 108 11.35 7.81 -8.84
C GLU A 108 10.07 7.00 -9.02
N ILE A 109 10.10 5.73 -8.62
CA ILE A 109 8.93 4.83 -8.65
C ILE A 109 7.83 5.37 -7.73
N ASN A 110 8.15 5.71 -6.48
CA ASN A 110 7.16 6.20 -5.53
C ASN A 110 6.51 7.51 -6.00
N THR A 111 7.28 8.42 -6.56
CA THR A 111 6.79 9.71 -7.11
C THR A 111 5.93 9.50 -8.36
N THR A 112 6.34 8.60 -9.24
CA THR A 112 5.59 8.26 -10.45
C THR A 112 4.26 7.61 -10.12
N MET A 113 4.25 6.64 -9.20
CA MET A 113 3.02 5.90 -8.84
C MET A 113 2.07 6.73 -7.98
N PHE A 114 2.56 7.73 -7.24
CA PHE A 114 1.72 8.66 -6.48
C PHE A 114 0.88 9.58 -7.37
N ASP A 115 1.41 10.01 -8.52
CA ASP A 115 0.72 10.85 -9.50
C ASP A 115 0.02 9.98 -10.55
N LYS A 116 -1.32 10.02 -10.59
CA LYS A 116 -2.12 9.16 -11.48
C LYS A 116 -1.92 9.45 -12.96
N LYS A 117 -1.55 10.69 -13.35
CA LYS A 117 -1.21 11.00 -14.75
C LYS A 117 0.15 10.44 -15.12
N LYS A 118 1.14 10.60 -14.23
CA LYS A 118 2.48 10.03 -14.44
C LYS A 118 2.44 8.52 -14.49
N SER A 119 1.74 7.88 -13.54
CA SER A 119 1.60 6.43 -13.52
C SER A 119 0.87 5.91 -14.77
N HIS A 120 -0.19 6.59 -15.22
CA HIS A 120 -0.89 6.23 -16.46
C HIS A 120 0.04 6.30 -17.69
N SER A 121 0.83 7.38 -17.83
CA SER A 121 1.83 7.50 -18.89
C SER A 121 2.86 6.37 -18.81
N TRP A 122 3.37 6.10 -17.60
CA TRP A 122 4.31 5.02 -17.37
C TRP A 122 3.73 3.66 -17.79
N PHE A 123 2.45 3.40 -17.52
CA PHE A 123 1.78 2.16 -17.95
C PHE A 123 1.73 2.04 -19.48
N ILE A 124 1.40 3.14 -20.18
CA ILE A 124 1.36 3.18 -21.66
C ILE A 124 2.75 2.93 -22.25
N ASP A 125 3.77 3.61 -21.75
CA ASP A 125 5.16 3.49 -22.21
C ASP A 125 5.68 2.04 -22.10
N HIS A 126 5.20 1.33 -21.08
CA HIS A 126 5.52 -0.09 -20.87
C HIS A 126 4.52 -1.07 -21.52
N LYS A 127 3.63 -0.56 -22.39
CA LYS A 127 2.64 -1.37 -23.13
C LYS A 127 1.73 -2.21 -22.23
N LEU A 128 1.34 -1.62 -21.09
CA LEU A 128 0.35 -2.21 -20.19
C LEU A 128 -1.05 -1.75 -20.59
N CYS A 129 -2.04 -2.63 -20.43
CA CYS A 129 -3.41 -2.32 -20.74
C CYS A 129 -4.01 -1.43 -19.64
N VAL A 130 -4.45 -0.23 -20.00
CA VAL A 130 -5.08 0.77 -19.11
C VAL A 130 -6.43 1.17 -19.65
N PRO A 131 -7.39 1.58 -18.80
CA PRO A 131 -8.62 2.19 -19.29
C PRO A 131 -8.31 3.46 -20.07
N GLU A 132 -8.99 3.66 -21.21
CA GLU A 132 -8.80 4.82 -22.07
C GLU A 132 -9.10 6.12 -21.34
N ILE A 133 -8.27 7.15 -21.58
CA ILE A 133 -8.52 8.51 -21.07
C ILE A 133 -9.71 9.10 -21.85
N GLY A 134 -10.65 9.65 -21.12
CA GLY A 134 -11.81 10.32 -21.69
C GLY A 134 -12.92 10.54 -20.69
N ASP A 135 -13.91 11.32 -21.09
CA ASP A 135 -15.09 11.66 -20.31
C ASP A 135 -16.42 11.24 -21.02
N SER A 136 -16.31 10.26 -21.94
CA SER A 136 -17.48 9.59 -22.50
C SER A 136 -18.17 8.76 -21.43
N LEU A 137 -19.48 8.87 -21.34
CA LEU A 137 -20.28 8.18 -20.31
C LEU A 137 -20.40 6.67 -20.59
N PRO A 138 -20.25 5.83 -19.55
CA PRO A 138 -19.86 6.15 -18.18
C PRO A 138 -18.35 6.29 -18.02
N PHE A 139 -17.89 7.18 -17.12
CA PHE A 139 -16.48 7.35 -16.82
C PHE A 139 -16.19 7.46 -15.30
N VAL A 140 -14.93 7.26 -14.93
CA VAL A 140 -14.43 7.47 -13.58
C VAL A 140 -13.47 8.65 -13.59
N ALA A 141 -13.67 9.63 -12.71
CA ALA A 141 -12.73 10.71 -12.45
C ALA A 141 -12.01 10.47 -11.12
N LYS A 142 -10.69 10.50 -11.14
CA LYS A 142 -9.82 10.24 -9.98
C LYS A 142 -8.94 11.47 -9.74
N LEU A 143 -8.89 12.00 -8.52
CA LEU A 143 -7.90 13.05 -8.19
C LEU A 143 -6.50 12.56 -8.56
N ILE A 144 -5.72 13.41 -9.23
CA ILE A 144 -4.36 13.09 -9.71
C ILE A 144 -3.48 12.66 -8.54
N THR A 145 -3.50 13.43 -7.44
CA THR A 145 -2.79 13.13 -6.20
C THR A 145 -3.80 12.86 -5.10
N GLY A 146 -3.94 11.63 -4.66
CA GLY A 146 -4.91 11.25 -3.63
C GLY A 146 -4.87 9.76 -3.36
N SER A 147 -5.28 9.36 -2.17
CA SER A 147 -5.29 7.97 -1.73
C SER A 147 -6.60 7.59 -1.06
N GLY A 148 -6.86 6.28 -0.92
CA GLY A 148 -8.01 5.76 -0.17
C GLY A 148 -9.37 6.07 -0.80
N GLY A 149 -9.46 6.20 -2.12
CA GLY A 149 -10.73 6.48 -2.83
C GLY A 149 -11.29 7.87 -2.63
N LYS A 150 -10.60 8.75 -1.89
CA LYS A 150 -11.03 10.15 -1.75
C LYS A 150 -10.91 10.87 -3.09
N GLY A 151 -11.96 11.63 -3.46
CA GLY A 151 -12.00 12.35 -4.74
C GLY A 151 -12.11 11.44 -5.96
N MET A 152 -12.76 10.28 -5.82
CA MET A 152 -13.15 9.42 -6.93
C MET A 152 -14.64 9.58 -7.21
N TYR A 153 -14.98 9.87 -8.48
CA TYR A 153 -16.34 10.08 -8.94
C TYR A 153 -16.68 9.06 -10.04
N PHE A 154 -17.82 8.39 -9.89
CA PHE A 154 -18.41 7.55 -10.93
C PHE A 154 -19.50 8.37 -11.64
N VAL A 155 -19.27 8.70 -12.88
CA VAL A 155 -20.16 9.56 -13.68
C VAL A 155 -20.84 8.71 -14.74
N LYS A 156 -22.15 8.49 -14.59
CA LYS A 156 -22.94 7.58 -15.42
C LYS A 156 -23.97 8.28 -16.31
N SER A 157 -24.31 9.52 -16.00
CA SER A 157 -25.34 10.28 -16.70
C SER A 157 -24.87 11.70 -17.04
N GLN A 158 -25.55 12.34 -18.01
CA GLN A 158 -25.26 13.72 -18.38
C GLN A 158 -25.51 14.69 -17.23
N ALA A 159 -26.49 14.43 -16.38
CA ALA A 159 -26.76 15.26 -15.19
C ALA A 159 -25.60 15.19 -14.19
N GLU A 160 -25.08 13.98 -13.92
CA GLU A 160 -23.89 13.78 -13.06
C GLU A 160 -22.64 14.41 -13.68
N LYS A 161 -22.47 14.33 -15.01
CA LYS A 161 -21.37 14.96 -15.73
C LYS A 161 -21.40 16.49 -15.56
N ASN A 162 -22.58 17.10 -15.73
CA ASN A 162 -22.76 18.54 -15.54
C ASN A 162 -22.44 18.94 -14.08
N THR A 163 -22.93 18.16 -13.11
CA THR A 163 -22.67 18.38 -11.67
C THR A 163 -21.17 18.23 -11.35
N PHE A 164 -20.51 17.24 -11.93
CA PHE A 164 -19.05 17.05 -11.75
C PHE A 164 -18.27 18.27 -12.21
N TYR A 165 -18.52 18.74 -13.43
CA TYR A 165 -17.81 19.91 -14.00
C TYR A 165 -18.18 21.24 -13.31
N SER A 166 -19.37 21.37 -12.74
CA SER A 166 -19.75 22.56 -11.96
C SER A 166 -18.98 22.68 -10.65
N ASN A 167 -18.64 21.53 -10.04
CA ASN A 167 -18.06 21.49 -8.70
C ASN A 167 -16.55 21.21 -8.68
N ASN A 168 -15.95 20.83 -9.82
CA ASN A 168 -14.57 20.37 -9.88
C ASN A 168 -13.83 20.97 -11.08
N LYS A 169 -12.53 21.21 -10.91
CA LYS A 169 -11.64 21.57 -12.01
C LYS A 169 -11.17 20.27 -12.69
N ALA A 170 -11.52 20.09 -13.96
CA ALA A 170 -11.16 18.90 -14.73
C ALA A 170 -9.65 18.61 -14.75
N THR A 171 -8.81 19.66 -14.67
CA THR A 171 -7.34 19.54 -14.65
C THR A 171 -6.79 18.80 -13.43
N ASP A 172 -7.56 18.74 -12.35
CA ASP A 172 -7.17 18.11 -11.09
C ASP A 172 -7.42 16.60 -11.12
N PHE A 173 -8.07 16.11 -12.18
CA PHE A 173 -8.49 14.71 -12.30
C PHE A 173 -7.87 13.99 -13.50
N LEU A 174 -7.65 12.68 -13.33
CA LEU A 174 -7.54 11.72 -14.40
C LEU A 174 -8.92 11.13 -14.65
N MET A 175 -9.47 11.36 -15.84
CA MET A 175 -10.75 10.78 -16.26
C MET A 175 -10.50 9.61 -17.21
N GLN A 176 -11.13 8.48 -16.93
CA GLN A 176 -10.94 7.25 -17.67
C GLN A 176 -12.29 6.57 -17.93
N ARG A 177 -12.39 5.86 -19.03
CA ARG A 177 -13.54 4.96 -19.32
C ARG A 177 -13.82 4.09 -18.09
N PHE A 178 -15.09 3.98 -17.71
CA PHE A 178 -15.51 3.00 -16.71
C PHE A 178 -15.36 1.59 -17.25
N VAL A 179 -14.69 0.73 -16.52
CA VAL A 179 -14.54 -0.69 -16.82
C VAL A 179 -15.41 -1.48 -15.84
N GLU A 180 -16.45 -2.12 -16.35
CA GLU A 180 -17.26 -3.04 -15.55
C GLU A 180 -16.54 -4.39 -15.44
N GLY A 181 -16.31 -4.87 -14.22
CA GLY A 181 -15.59 -6.13 -14.06
C GLY A 181 -15.27 -6.47 -12.61
N VAL A 182 -14.38 -7.43 -12.46
CA VAL A 182 -13.94 -7.93 -11.18
C VAL A 182 -12.63 -7.25 -10.78
N GLU A 183 -12.63 -6.57 -9.64
CA GLU A 183 -11.43 -5.92 -9.09
C GLU A 183 -10.54 -6.90 -8.33
N TYR A 184 -9.24 -6.79 -8.58
CA TYR A 184 -8.20 -7.50 -7.85
C TYR A 184 -7.22 -6.51 -7.21
N SER A 185 -6.78 -6.86 -6.00
CA SER A 185 -5.56 -6.31 -5.41
C SER A 185 -4.54 -7.43 -5.27
N VAL A 186 -3.33 -7.19 -5.76
CA VAL A 186 -2.25 -8.18 -5.73
C VAL A 186 -1.20 -7.70 -4.74
N ASP A 187 -1.05 -8.42 -3.63
CA ASP A 187 0.01 -8.12 -2.67
C ASP A 187 1.30 -8.80 -3.09
N CYS A 188 2.33 -8.01 -3.31
CA CYS A 188 3.65 -8.45 -3.74
C CYS A 188 4.70 -8.09 -2.68
N TYR A 189 5.77 -8.87 -2.61
CA TYR A 189 6.97 -8.53 -1.88
C TYR A 189 8.21 -8.80 -2.73
N LEU A 190 9.08 -7.79 -2.81
CA LEU A 190 10.41 -7.90 -3.39
C LEU A 190 11.44 -7.63 -2.30
N ASP A 191 12.48 -8.47 -2.24
CA ASP A 191 13.57 -8.26 -1.28
C ASP A 191 14.49 -7.09 -1.70
N ARG A 192 15.48 -6.78 -0.86
CA ARG A 192 16.48 -5.73 -1.11
C ARG A 192 17.28 -5.91 -2.40
N HIS A 193 17.26 -7.09 -3.01
CA HIS A 193 17.92 -7.42 -4.28
C HIS A 193 16.93 -7.43 -5.44
N HIS A 194 15.73 -6.86 -5.26
CA HIS A 194 14.63 -6.83 -6.24
C HIS A 194 14.12 -8.21 -6.66
N LYS A 195 14.45 -9.26 -5.89
CA LYS A 195 13.94 -10.61 -6.12
C LYS A 195 12.50 -10.70 -5.65
N ILE A 196 11.62 -11.13 -6.53
CA ILE A 196 10.22 -11.36 -6.19
C ILE A 196 10.12 -12.56 -5.24
N VAL A 197 9.61 -12.33 -4.04
CA VAL A 197 9.41 -13.33 -2.99
C VAL A 197 8.01 -13.92 -3.09
N SER A 198 6.97 -13.08 -3.21
CA SER A 198 5.58 -13.52 -3.30
C SER A 198 4.73 -12.60 -4.16
N ILE A 199 3.73 -13.19 -4.82
CA ILE A 199 2.66 -12.50 -5.56
C ILE A 199 1.35 -13.18 -5.17
N VAL A 200 0.42 -12.44 -4.53
CA VAL A 200 -0.85 -12.97 -4.03
C VAL A 200 -2.02 -12.16 -4.56
N PRO A 201 -2.66 -12.59 -5.65
CA PRO A 201 -3.89 -11.97 -6.10
C PRO A 201 -5.04 -12.21 -5.12
N ARG A 202 -5.79 -11.15 -4.84
CA ARG A 202 -7.01 -11.18 -4.03
C ARG A 202 -8.13 -10.50 -4.80
N LYS A 203 -9.21 -11.22 -5.02
CA LYS A 203 -10.46 -10.68 -5.53
C LYS A 203 -11.12 -9.82 -4.47
N ARG A 204 -11.52 -8.61 -4.83
CA ARG A 204 -12.24 -7.69 -3.97
C ARG A 204 -13.73 -7.96 -4.08
N LEU A 205 -14.35 -8.46 -3.02
CA LEU A 205 -15.77 -8.82 -3.01
C LEU A 205 -16.64 -7.65 -2.54
N GLU A 206 -16.14 -6.91 -1.54
CA GLU A 206 -16.79 -5.70 -1.02
C GLU A 206 -15.75 -4.66 -0.66
N THR A 207 -16.10 -3.39 -0.87
CA THR A 207 -15.22 -2.24 -0.55
C THR A 207 -16.00 -1.16 0.17
N THR A 208 -15.35 -0.52 1.14
CA THR A 208 -15.85 0.66 1.84
C THR A 208 -14.74 1.71 1.90
N ASN A 209 -15.02 2.91 1.41
CA ASN A 209 -14.04 4.00 1.36
C ASN A 209 -12.70 3.60 0.69
N GLY A 210 -12.76 2.82 -0.39
CA GLY A 210 -11.59 2.35 -1.13
C GLY A 210 -10.83 1.18 -0.49
N GLU A 211 -11.19 0.76 0.73
CA GLU A 211 -10.60 -0.43 1.37
C GLU A 211 -11.47 -1.67 1.19
N ALA A 212 -10.86 -2.81 0.90
CA ALA A 212 -11.58 -4.08 0.82
C ALA A 212 -12.02 -4.51 2.24
N THR A 213 -13.34 -4.66 2.43
CA THR A 213 -13.95 -5.21 3.64
C THR A 213 -14.18 -6.71 3.56
N ARG A 214 -14.29 -7.23 2.31
CA ARG A 214 -14.26 -8.67 2.03
C ARG A 214 -13.36 -8.92 0.83
N SER A 215 -12.48 -9.89 0.95
CA SER A 215 -11.60 -10.32 -0.15
C SER A 215 -11.25 -11.79 -0.03
N VAL A 216 -11.01 -12.44 -1.17
CA VAL A 216 -10.64 -13.85 -1.22
C VAL A 216 -9.37 -14.02 -2.06
N THR A 217 -8.43 -14.83 -1.61
CA THR A 217 -7.24 -15.19 -2.39
C THR A 217 -7.61 -16.07 -3.57
N GLU A 218 -7.07 -15.79 -4.74
CA GLU A 218 -7.35 -16.52 -5.98
C GLU A 218 -6.09 -16.68 -6.84
N ARG A 219 -5.82 -17.92 -7.31
CA ARG A 219 -4.70 -18.23 -8.23
C ARG A 219 -5.06 -17.87 -9.67
N ASN A 220 -5.24 -16.59 -9.95
CA ASN A 220 -5.37 -16.13 -11.31
C ASN A 220 -3.99 -16.05 -11.97
N GLN A 221 -3.65 -17.04 -12.79
CA GLN A 221 -2.32 -17.17 -13.40
C GLN A 221 -1.98 -15.99 -14.32
N GLN A 222 -2.96 -15.43 -15.03
CA GLN A 222 -2.74 -14.28 -15.91
C GLN A 222 -2.36 -13.04 -15.10
N ILE A 223 -3.03 -12.79 -13.97
CA ILE A 223 -2.72 -11.68 -13.05
C ILE A 223 -1.34 -11.89 -12.42
N ILE A 224 -1.01 -13.13 -12.02
CA ILE A 224 0.32 -13.43 -11.44
C ILE A 224 1.43 -13.11 -12.44
N LEU A 225 1.34 -13.62 -13.67
CA LEU A 225 2.33 -13.39 -14.73
C LEU A 225 2.42 -11.91 -15.12
N LEU A 226 1.28 -11.21 -15.20
CA LEU A 226 1.28 -9.78 -15.49
C LEU A 226 1.92 -8.98 -14.35
N SER A 227 1.63 -9.32 -13.09
CA SER A 227 2.25 -8.69 -11.92
C SER A 227 3.76 -8.92 -11.90
N GLU A 228 4.22 -10.15 -12.18
CA GLU A 228 5.64 -10.47 -12.30
C GLU A 228 6.33 -9.64 -13.40
N LYS A 229 5.69 -9.51 -14.57
CA LYS A 229 6.18 -8.65 -15.65
C LYS A 229 6.32 -7.20 -15.19
N ILE A 230 5.28 -6.64 -14.56
CA ILE A 230 5.25 -5.24 -14.09
C ILE A 230 6.37 -4.99 -13.08
N LEU A 231 6.55 -5.87 -12.10
CA LEU A 231 7.55 -5.71 -11.05
C LEU A 231 9.00 -5.72 -11.59
N LYS A 232 9.23 -6.27 -12.78
CA LYS A 232 10.53 -6.26 -13.48
C LYS A 232 10.77 -5.01 -14.33
N LEU A 233 9.77 -4.14 -14.50
CA LEU A 233 9.87 -2.94 -15.36
C LEU A 233 10.40 -1.69 -14.63
N GLY A 234 10.48 -1.73 -13.30
CA GLY A 234 10.93 -0.58 -12.50
C GLY A 234 11.62 -1.02 -11.22
N ASP A 235 12.27 -0.07 -10.54
CA ASP A 235 13.01 -0.31 -9.30
C ASP A 235 12.09 -0.47 -8.09
N PHE A 236 11.19 -1.46 -8.18
CA PHE A 236 10.33 -1.86 -7.07
C PHE A 236 11.12 -2.64 -6.02
N SER A 237 10.85 -2.36 -4.75
CA SER A 237 11.44 -3.03 -3.59
C SER A 237 10.49 -2.97 -2.40
N GLY A 238 10.59 -3.94 -1.50
CA GLY A 238 9.67 -4.05 -0.37
C GLY A 238 8.25 -4.47 -0.78
N PRO A 239 7.23 -4.08 -0.02
CA PRO A 239 5.84 -4.39 -0.33
C PRO A 239 5.30 -3.52 -1.47
N VAL A 240 4.60 -4.14 -2.39
CA VAL A 240 3.91 -3.48 -3.50
C VAL A 240 2.50 -4.04 -3.63
N THR A 241 1.50 -3.17 -3.78
CA THR A 241 0.13 -3.57 -4.08
C THR A 241 -0.25 -3.10 -5.48
N ILE A 242 -0.53 -4.02 -6.39
CA ILE A 242 -0.99 -3.74 -7.76
C ILE A 242 -2.50 -3.94 -7.81
N GLN A 243 -3.24 -3.06 -8.47
CA GLN A 243 -4.68 -3.20 -8.65
C GLN A 243 -5.03 -3.38 -10.12
N PHE A 244 -5.91 -4.35 -10.38
CA PHE A 244 -6.42 -4.68 -11.71
C PHE A 244 -7.95 -4.74 -11.72
N ILE A 245 -8.54 -4.52 -12.89
CA ILE A 245 -9.91 -4.93 -13.21
C ILE A 245 -9.85 -5.94 -14.35
N VAL A 246 -10.49 -7.09 -14.15
CA VAL A 246 -10.78 -8.05 -15.21
C VAL A 246 -12.15 -7.71 -15.77
N GLU A 247 -12.17 -7.18 -16.99
CA GLU A 247 -13.39 -6.74 -17.65
C GLU A 247 -14.35 -7.90 -17.90
N LYS A 248 -15.62 -7.69 -17.60
CA LYS A 248 -16.65 -8.74 -17.61
C LYS A 248 -16.85 -9.37 -18.99
N ASP A 249 -16.91 -8.55 -20.03
CA ASP A 249 -17.34 -9.00 -21.38
C ASP A 249 -16.16 -9.53 -22.21
N THR A 250 -14.97 -8.98 -22.04
CA THR A 250 -13.79 -9.31 -22.86
C THR A 250 -12.76 -10.17 -22.11
N SER A 251 -12.89 -10.27 -20.80
CA SER A 251 -11.84 -10.82 -19.91
C SER A 251 -10.49 -10.09 -20.01
N GLY A 252 -10.48 -8.89 -20.59
CA GLY A 252 -9.30 -8.01 -20.65
C GLY A 252 -8.86 -7.59 -19.24
N ILE A 253 -7.55 -7.61 -18.98
CA ILE A 253 -7.00 -7.21 -17.68
C ILE A 253 -6.45 -5.80 -17.78
N PHE A 254 -7.08 -4.85 -17.09
CA PHE A 254 -6.67 -3.46 -17.05
C PHE A 254 -5.96 -3.16 -15.74
N ILE A 255 -4.77 -2.55 -15.81
CA ILE A 255 -4.11 -2.03 -14.62
C ILE A 255 -4.75 -0.70 -14.20
N ILE A 256 -5.02 -0.56 -12.90
CA ILE A 256 -5.71 0.60 -12.34
C ILE A 256 -4.75 1.50 -11.58
N GLU A 257 -3.90 0.92 -10.73
CA GLU A 257 -2.87 1.62 -9.97
C GLU A 257 -1.84 0.65 -9.39
N ILE A 258 -0.67 1.20 -9.06
CA ILE A 258 0.34 0.52 -8.26
C ILE A 258 0.59 1.36 -7.02
N ASN A 259 0.52 0.74 -5.85
CA ASN A 259 0.82 1.35 -4.57
C ASN A 259 2.09 0.67 -4.00
N PRO A 260 3.28 1.30 -4.06
CA PRO A 260 4.53 0.70 -3.57
C PRO A 260 4.58 0.69 -2.02
N ARG A 261 3.64 0.03 -1.40
CA ARG A 261 3.45 -0.13 0.04
C ARG A 261 2.51 -1.29 0.36
N LEU A 262 2.38 -1.61 1.66
CA LEU A 262 1.39 -2.56 2.14
C LEU A 262 -0.04 -2.13 1.80
N GLY A 263 -0.79 -3.01 1.18
CA GLY A 263 -2.22 -2.83 0.93
C GLY A 263 -3.05 -2.88 2.21
N SER A 264 -4.23 -2.22 2.22
CA SER A 264 -5.10 -2.17 3.41
C SER A 264 -5.61 -3.55 3.85
N ALA A 265 -5.71 -4.51 2.94
CA ALA A 265 -6.18 -5.87 3.22
C ALA A 265 -5.07 -6.94 3.05
N VAL A 266 -3.80 -6.55 3.18
CA VAL A 266 -2.63 -7.45 3.09
C VAL A 266 -2.66 -8.57 4.13
N LEU A 267 -3.40 -8.41 5.23
CA LEU A 267 -3.61 -9.46 6.23
C LEU A 267 -4.20 -10.73 5.65
N THR A 268 -4.99 -10.64 4.56
CA THR A 268 -5.49 -11.82 3.83
C THR A 268 -4.32 -12.63 3.26
N SER A 269 -3.36 -11.97 2.62
CA SER A 269 -2.18 -12.61 2.05
C SER A 269 -1.26 -13.19 3.13
N ILE A 270 -1.12 -12.47 4.26
CA ILE A 270 -0.35 -12.94 5.43
C ILE A 270 -1.01 -14.20 6.01
N ALA A 271 -2.32 -14.19 6.22
CA ALA A 271 -3.07 -15.35 6.72
C ALA A 271 -3.04 -16.53 5.75
N ALA A 272 -2.98 -16.26 4.44
CA ALA A 272 -2.82 -17.28 3.41
C ALA A 272 -1.41 -17.92 3.38
N GLY A 273 -0.46 -17.42 4.16
CA GLY A 273 0.91 -17.96 4.25
C GLY A 273 1.98 -17.12 3.56
N ALA A 274 1.63 -16.05 2.84
CA ALA A 274 2.58 -15.07 2.33
C ALA A 274 2.85 -13.98 3.39
N ASN A 275 3.62 -14.35 4.43
CA ASN A 275 3.84 -13.50 5.60
C ASN A 275 4.82 -12.35 5.30
N ILE A 276 4.29 -11.27 4.69
CA ILE A 276 5.07 -10.09 4.30
C ILE A 276 5.73 -9.42 5.51
N CYS A 277 5.10 -9.41 6.69
CA CYS A 277 5.73 -8.88 7.90
C CYS A 277 7.01 -9.65 8.25
N LYS A 278 6.98 -10.98 8.14
CA LYS A 278 8.15 -11.83 8.35
C LYS A 278 9.21 -11.60 7.26
N TYR A 279 8.81 -11.41 6.01
CA TYR A 279 9.76 -11.11 4.93
C TYR A 279 10.50 -9.80 5.18
N ILE A 280 9.81 -8.74 5.65
CA ILE A 280 10.42 -7.45 6.01
C ILE A 280 11.48 -7.63 7.12
N LEU A 281 11.18 -8.43 8.15
CA LEU A 281 12.13 -8.71 9.22
C LEU A 281 13.35 -9.50 8.72
N LEU A 282 13.13 -10.55 7.93
CA LEU A 282 14.22 -11.35 7.35
C LEU A 282 15.10 -10.50 6.43
N ASP A 283 14.48 -9.63 5.67
CA ASP A 283 15.18 -8.71 4.77
C ASP A 283 16.05 -7.71 5.57
N TYR A 284 15.52 -7.10 6.62
CA TYR A 284 16.28 -6.28 7.54
C TYR A 284 17.47 -7.04 8.14
N LEU A 285 17.26 -8.27 8.59
CA LEU A 285 18.28 -9.14 9.19
C LEU A 285 19.28 -9.70 8.18
N LYS A 286 19.15 -9.37 6.91
CA LYS A 286 19.98 -9.89 5.79
C LYS A 286 19.93 -11.42 5.67
N ILE A 287 18.81 -12.03 6.04
CA ILE A 287 18.55 -13.45 5.89
C ILE A 287 17.91 -13.70 4.53
N ASN A 288 18.39 -14.69 3.78
CA ASN A 288 17.83 -15.05 2.49
C ASN A 288 16.36 -15.47 2.63
N ILE A 289 15.51 -14.91 1.77
CA ILE A 289 14.09 -15.20 1.75
C ILE A 289 13.80 -16.10 0.55
N PRO A 290 13.37 -17.35 0.77
CA PRO A 290 12.96 -18.20 -0.34
C PRO A 290 11.73 -17.64 -1.03
N SER A 291 11.62 -17.80 -2.35
CA SER A 291 10.39 -17.47 -3.06
C SER A 291 9.23 -18.30 -2.51
N ASN A 292 8.14 -17.63 -2.19
CA ASN A 292 6.94 -18.26 -1.65
C ASN A 292 5.74 -18.07 -2.59
N GLN A 293 5.48 -19.09 -3.38
CA GLN A 293 4.28 -19.18 -4.23
C GLN A 293 3.26 -20.19 -3.66
N ASN A 294 3.51 -20.73 -2.46
CA ASN A 294 2.72 -21.80 -1.87
C ASN A 294 1.74 -21.28 -0.81
N TRP A 295 1.11 -20.12 -1.08
CA TRP A 295 0.07 -19.55 -0.25
C TRP A 295 -1.29 -20.22 -0.50
N GLN A 296 -2.18 -20.18 0.50
CA GLN A 296 -3.51 -20.78 0.45
C GLN A 296 -4.42 -19.99 -0.49
N GLU A 297 -5.00 -20.67 -1.46
CA GLU A 297 -6.07 -20.19 -2.32
C GLU A 297 -7.43 -20.30 -1.62
N ASN A 298 -8.41 -19.50 -2.08
CA ASN A 298 -9.78 -19.46 -1.57
C ASN A 298 -9.90 -19.11 -0.06
N LEU A 299 -8.90 -18.41 0.49
CA LEU A 299 -8.99 -17.87 1.84
C LEU A 299 -9.82 -16.58 1.83
N LEU A 300 -11.01 -16.64 2.43
CA LEU A 300 -11.90 -15.48 2.57
C LEU A 300 -11.56 -14.67 3.81
N MET A 301 -11.30 -13.39 3.63
CA MET A 301 -11.20 -12.39 4.69
C MET A 301 -12.51 -11.61 4.79
N VAL A 302 -13.02 -11.47 6.00
CA VAL A 302 -14.12 -10.56 6.34
C VAL A 302 -13.62 -9.63 7.44
N ARG A 303 -13.73 -8.32 7.22
CA ARG A 303 -13.30 -7.30 8.17
C ARG A 303 -14.43 -6.95 9.12
N ALA A 304 -14.12 -6.85 10.41
CA ALA A 304 -15.00 -6.32 11.44
C ALA A 304 -14.40 -5.05 12.06
N TYR A 305 -15.23 -4.23 12.65
CA TYR A 305 -14.80 -3.09 13.45
C TYR A 305 -14.44 -3.55 14.85
N GLN A 306 -13.53 -2.80 15.49
CA GLN A 306 -13.16 -2.96 16.89
C GLN A 306 -13.08 -1.55 17.50
N GLU A 307 -13.64 -1.38 18.69
CA GLU A 307 -13.64 -0.15 19.47
C GLU A 307 -12.37 -0.09 20.35
N PHE A 308 -11.86 1.13 20.52
CA PHE A 308 -10.74 1.45 21.41
C PHE A 308 -11.15 2.64 22.29
N TYR A 309 -10.82 2.58 23.57
CA TYR A 309 -11.27 3.55 24.57
C TYR A 309 -10.07 4.30 25.14
N PHE A 310 -10.21 5.62 25.25
CA PHE A 310 -9.18 6.51 25.78
C PHE A 310 -9.81 7.45 26.82
N ILE A 311 -9.07 7.76 27.88
CA ILE A 311 -9.47 8.77 28.86
C ILE A 311 -8.94 10.12 28.32
N CYS A 312 -9.83 11.04 28.03
CA CYS A 312 -9.49 12.41 27.64
C CYS A 312 -9.50 13.28 28.91
N ASN A 313 -8.34 13.67 29.37
CA ASN A 313 -8.17 14.61 30.49
C ASN A 313 -8.21 16.06 30.00
#